data_032c0e80e28bef42e355991f20f69c9e
#
_entry.id   032c0e80e28bef42e355991f20f69c9e
#
_cell.length_a   1.000
_cell.length_b   1.000
_cell.length_c   1.000
_cell.angle_alpha   90.00
_cell.angle_beta   90.00
_cell.angle_gamma   90.00
#
_symmetry.space_group_name_H-M   'P 1'
#
loop_
_entity.id
_entity.type
_entity.pdbx_description
1 polymer ?
#
loop_
_entity_poly.entity_id
_entity_poly.type
_entity_poly.pdbx_seq_one_letter_code
_entity_poly.pdbx_strand_id
1 'polypeptide(L)'
;MGKPIKVIGMRGKVVETEHSIIYAVVRKGRVIDSAGDIKLNRAMRSSAKPIQALVCLETRAADAYKLTPKELSVIASSHNGTELHTRTIRGILAKCGVSERRLQCGFDKPLEQPSYEKMLREGRRPARINHNCSGKHAGILASSKFMGWPLATYRSAKHPWNKRVRELISLFTDIPAEKISYAVDGCGIPVIFTPIKESAVAFARYGTPDSFPGPIRNGALRITAAVNRHPVHNSGRPRFLAHLYKAVPNRFIAKEGGQGVFCLGVIGEEMGLAIKTLDGRNYAYNPYEPAVLYLLERHGLIKPAELRKLGKFRRPPILNSRKETVGYLQVVK
;
A
#
# COMPACT_ATOMS: atom_id res chain seq x y z
N MET A 1 1.66 -11.35 25.57
CA MET A 1 1.92 -10.48 24.41
C MET A 1 3.03 -9.51 24.78
N GLY A 2 4.06 -9.37 23.92
CA GLY A 2 5.15 -8.41 24.14
C GLY A 2 4.66 -6.95 24.14
N LYS A 3 5.42 -6.05 24.80
CA LYS A 3 5.14 -4.59 24.71
C LYS A 3 5.31 -4.10 23.26
N PRO A 4 4.54 -3.10 22.80
CA PRO A 4 4.76 -2.49 21.48
C PRO A 4 6.20 -2.03 21.29
N ILE A 5 6.74 -2.15 20.05
CA ILE A 5 8.02 -1.53 19.73
C ILE A 5 7.86 -0.02 19.81
N LYS A 6 8.82 0.67 20.41
CA LYS A 6 8.87 2.13 20.37
C LYS A 6 9.76 2.62 19.24
N VAL A 7 9.30 3.60 18.51
CA VAL A 7 10.13 4.44 17.63
C VAL A 7 10.14 5.82 18.22
N ILE A 8 11.32 6.33 18.56
CA ILE A 8 11.47 7.65 19.16
C ILE A 8 12.09 8.64 18.17
N GLY A 9 11.62 9.88 18.22
CA GLY A 9 12.27 11.01 17.55
C GLY A 9 13.17 11.72 18.56
N MET A 10 14.45 11.77 18.23
CA MET A 10 15.45 12.50 19.03
C MET A 10 15.70 13.87 18.43
N ARG A 11 15.73 14.91 19.24
CA ARG A 11 16.28 16.22 18.88
C ARG A 11 17.53 16.47 19.72
N GLY A 12 18.69 16.49 19.07
CA GLY A 12 19.95 16.40 19.80
C GLY A 12 19.98 15.15 20.66
N LYS A 13 20.11 15.31 21.99
CA LYS A 13 20.14 14.21 22.97
C LYS A 13 18.79 13.97 23.66
N VAL A 14 17.75 14.72 23.35
CA VAL A 14 16.44 14.67 24.03
C VAL A 14 15.42 13.93 23.17
N VAL A 15 14.60 13.08 23.80
CA VAL A 15 13.42 12.46 23.15
C VAL A 15 12.35 13.53 22.98
N GLU A 16 11.99 13.80 21.72
CA GLU A 16 10.95 14.78 21.36
C GLU A 16 9.61 14.11 21.07
N THR A 17 9.62 12.91 20.46
CA THR A 17 8.41 12.16 20.14
C THR A 17 8.56 10.68 20.42
N GLU A 18 7.46 10.02 20.79
CA GLU A 18 7.38 8.57 20.94
C GLU A 18 6.22 8.01 20.12
N HIS A 19 6.48 6.94 19.37
CA HIS A 19 5.51 6.25 18.55
C HIS A 19 5.46 4.77 18.94
N SER A 20 4.27 4.30 19.31
CA SER A 20 4.06 2.89 19.64
C SER A 20 3.66 2.10 18.39
N ILE A 21 4.38 1.01 18.11
CA ILE A 21 4.17 0.14 16.96
C ILE A 21 3.71 -1.22 17.43
N ILE A 22 2.51 -1.64 16.99
CA ILE A 22 2.06 -3.02 17.10
C ILE A 22 2.34 -3.74 15.78
N TYR A 23 2.70 -5.01 15.86
CA TYR A 23 2.97 -5.82 14.68
C TYR A 23 2.70 -7.30 14.90
N ALA A 24 2.48 -8.01 13.79
CA ALA A 24 2.48 -9.46 13.73
C ALA A 24 3.37 -9.92 12.58
N VAL A 25 4.20 -10.93 12.85
CA VAL A 25 4.93 -11.71 11.85
C VAL A 25 4.36 -13.12 11.89
N VAL A 26 3.90 -13.60 10.74
CA VAL A 26 3.33 -14.93 10.60
C VAL A 26 4.14 -15.76 9.61
N ARG A 27 4.25 -17.05 9.87
CA ARG A 27 4.81 -18.04 8.92
C ARG A 27 3.93 -19.27 8.94
N LYS A 28 3.51 -19.75 7.77
CA LYS A 28 2.63 -20.94 7.62
C LYS A 28 1.40 -20.86 8.54
N GLY A 29 0.72 -19.72 8.53
CA GLY A 29 -0.47 -19.44 9.34
C GLY A 29 -0.23 -19.22 10.84
N ARG A 30 0.98 -19.43 11.37
CA ARG A 30 1.32 -19.28 12.80
C ARG A 30 2.03 -17.95 13.05
N VAL A 31 1.69 -17.30 14.17
CA VAL A 31 2.43 -16.12 14.66
C VAL A 31 3.78 -16.59 15.19
N ILE A 32 4.87 -16.09 14.62
CA ILE A 32 6.24 -16.38 15.05
C ILE A 32 6.89 -15.24 15.83
N ASP A 33 6.38 -14.02 15.67
CA ASP A 33 6.81 -12.85 16.42
C ASP A 33 5.68 -11.81 16.44
N SER A 34 5.53 -11.10 17.55
CA SER A 34 4.51 -10.06 17.65
C SER A 34 4.77 -9.12 18.81
N ALA A 35 4.23 -7.91 18.75
CA ALA A 35 4.18 -7.00 19.86
C ALA A 35 2.89 -6.19 19.88
N GLY A 36 2.38 -5.89 21.06
CA GLY A 36 1.10 -5.25 21.30
C GLY A 36 -0.09 -6.14 20.98
N ASP A 37 -1.28 -5.57 20.99
CA ASP A 37 -2.52 -6.32 20.72
C ASP A 37 -2.71 -6.53 19.20
N ILE A 38 -2.29 -7.70 18.73
CA ILE A 38 -2.42 -8.11 17.31
C ILE A 38 -3.84 -8.48 16.90
N LYS A 39 -4.76 -8.66 17.87
CA LYS A 39 -6.19 -8.89 17.61
C LYS A 39 -6.94 -7.59 17.36
N LEU A 40 -6.28 -6.46 17.58
CA LEU A 40 -6.86 -5.14 17.42
C LEU A 40 -7.28 -4.91 15.97
N ASN A 41 -8.58 -4.74 15.76
CA ASN A 41 -9.16 -4.49 14.44
C ASN A 41 -8.79 -3.08 13.95
N ARG A 42 -8.15 -2.98 12.80
CA ARG A 42 -7.66 -1.72 12.22
C ARG A 42 -7.92 -1.65 10.73
N ALA A 43 -8.13 -0.43 10.25
CA ALA A 43 -8.30 -0.18 8.82
C ALA A 43 -7.04 -0.58 8.05
N MET A 44 -7.16 -1.49 7.10
CA MET A 44 -6.07 -1.83 6.18
C MET A 44 -5.63 -0.62 5.35
N ARG A 45 -6.52 0.34 5.11
CA ARG A 45 -6.27 1.48 4.26
C ARG A 45 -5.70 1.04 2.90
N SER A 46 -4.75 1.78 2.38
CA SER A 46 -4.13 1.47 1.09
C SER A 46 -3.31 0.18 1.07
N SER A 47 -3.06 -0.49 2.20
CA SER A 47 -2.41 -1.80 2.17
C SER A 47 -3.29 -2.87 1.51
N ALA A 48 -4.61 -2.71 1.49
CA ALA A 48 -5.52 -3.61 0.78
C ALA A 48 -5.44 -3.53 -0.77
N LYS A 49 -4.76 -2.53 -1.34
CA LYS A 49 -4.78 -2.29 -2.80
C LYS A 49 -4.25 -3.42 -3.67
N PRO A 50 -3.21 -4.18 -3.31
CA PRO A 50 -2.82 -5.36 -4.08
C PRO A 50 -3.96 -6.37 -4.20
N ILE A 51 -4.71 -6.64 -3.11
CA ILE A 51 -5.89 -7.53 -3.13
C ILE A 51 -7.03 -6.90 -3.93
N GLN A 52 -7.28 -5.60 -3.77
CA GLN A 52 -8.29 -4.88 -4.54
C GLN A 52 -8.01 -4.92 -6.06
N ALA A 53 -6.75 -4.87 -6.46
CA ALA A 53 -6.34 -4.93 -7.87
C ALA A 53 -6.67 -6.28 -8.52
N LEU A 54 -6.80 -7.37 -7.74
CA LEU A 54 -7.14 -8.69 -8.24
C LEU A 54 -8.48 -8.71 -8.98
N VAL A 55 -9.45 -7.88 -8.57
CA VAL A 55 -10.74 -7.80 -9.27
C VAL A 55 -10.56 -7.48 -10.75
N CYS A 56 -9.61 -6.61 -11.11
CA CYS A 56 -9.34 -6.28 -12.50
C CYS A 56 -8.74 -7.45 -13.32
N LEU A 57 -7.99 -8.32 -12.65
CA LEU A 57 -7.39 -9.51 -13.27
C LEU A 57 -8.40 -10.66 -13.35
N GLU A 58 -9.09 -10.92 -12.26
CA GLU A 58 -10.08 -11.99 -12.13
C GLU A 58 -11.27 -11.81 -13.09
N THR A 59 -11.76 -10.60 -13.25
CA THR A 59 -12.80 -10.26 -14.23
C THR A 59 -12.31 -10.31 -15.68
N ARG A 60 -11.00 -10.54 -15.91
CA ARG A 60 -10.33 -10.49 -17.22
C ARG A 60 -10.34 -9.10 -17.88
N ALA A 61 -10.77 -8.06 -17.17
CA ALA A 61 -10.74 -6.69 -17.70
C ALA A 61 -9.31 -6.24 -18.07
N ALA A 62 -8.32 -6.65 -17.26
CA ALA A 62 -6.91 -6.35 -17.55
C ALA A 62 -6.45 -6.92 -18.90
N ASP A 63 -6.90 -8.10 -19.27
CA ASP A 63 -6.53 -8.77 -20.53
C ASP A 63 -7.32 -8.18 -21.70
N ALA A 64 -8.62 -8.00 -21.54
CA ALA A 64 -9.49 -7.42 -22.56
C ALA A 64 -9.03 -6.02 -22.99
N TYR A 65 -8.60 -5.19 -22.02
CA TYR A 65 -8.06 -3.85 -22.30
C TYR A 65 -6.55 -3.81 -22.49
N LYS A 66 -5.88 -4.97 -22.57
CA LYS A 66 -4.42 -5.09 -22.78
C LYS A 66 -3.62 -4.17 -21.83
N LEU A 67 -3.95 -4.25 -20.51
CA LEU A 67 -3.26 -3.44 -19.52
C LEU A 67 -1.82 -3.91 -19.33
N THR A 68 -0.89 -2.97 -19.37
CA THR A 68 0.54 -3.21 -19.24
C THR A 68 0.95 -3.41 -17.77
N PRO A 69 2.14 -3.98 -17.49
CA PRO A 69 2.65 -4.07 -16.11
C PRO A 69 2.76 -2.71 -15.40
N LYS A 70 3.06 -1.61 -16.10
CA LYS A 70 3.05 -0.24 -15.53
C LYS A 70 1.66 0.15 -15.05
N GLU A 71 0.65 -0.12 -15.84
CA GLU A 71 -0.74 0.16 -15.53
C GLU A 71 -1.25 -0.70 -14.37
N LEU A 72 -0.90 -2.00 -14.32
CA LEU A 72 -1.21 -2.87 -13.18
C LEU A 72 -0.54 -2.39 -11.89
N SER A 73 0.72 -1.96 -11.97
CA SER A 73 1.43 -1.37 -10.83
C SER A 73 0.73 -0.12 -10.30
N VAL A 74 0.24 0.76 -11.19
CA VAL A 74 -0.52 1.97 -10.80
C VAL A 74 -1.89 1.63 -10.20
N ILE A 75 -2.59 0.61 -10.70
CA ILE A 75 -3.88 0.15 -10.13
C ILE A 75 -3.69 -0.29 -8.67
N ALA A 76 -2.61 -0.99 -8.35
CA ALA A 76 -2.27 -1.42 -6.98
C ALA A 76 -1.60 -0.33 -6.12
N SER A 77 -1.49 0.92 -6.61
CA SER A 77 -0.64 1.95 -6.03
C SER A 77 -1.31 2.87 -5.01
N SER A 78 -0.45 3.56 -4.25
CA SER A 78 -0.73 4.86 -3.62
C SER A 78 0.30 5.84 -4.17
N HIS A 79 0.08 6.29 -5.40
CA HIS A 79 1.08 7.06 -6.14
C HIS A 79 1.15 8.54 -5.72
N ASN A 80 2.18 9.24 -6.19
CA ASN A 80 2.40 10.64 -5.84
C ASN A 80 1.67 11.65 -6.76
N GLY A 81 0.82 11.18 -7.68
CA GLY A 81 0.04 12.07 -8.55
C GLY A 81 0.86 12.88 -9.57
N THR A 82 2.13 12.51 -9.81
CA THR A 82 3.02 13.18 -10.77
C THR A 82 2.57 12.92 -12.21
N GLU A 83 3.17 13.59 -13.17
CA GLU A 83 2.87 13.42 -14.59
C GLU A 83 3.04 11.96 -15.07
N LEU A 84 4.06 11.25 -14.55
CA LEU A 84 4.24 9.81 -14.79
C LEU A 84 2.97 9.02 -14.48
N HIS A 85 2.40 9.27 -13.30
CA HIS A 85 1.22 8.54 -12.81
C HIS A 85 -0.03 8.94 -13.58
N THR A 86 -0.26 10.25 -13.75
CA THR A 86 -1.47 10.75 -14.44
C THR A 86 -1.50 10.32 -15.91
N ARG A 87 -0.34 10.31 -16.60
CA ARG A 87 -0.23 9.78 -17.98
C ARG A 87 -0.59 8.30 -18.04
N THR A 88 -0.07 7.49 -17.11
CA THR A 88 -0.36 6.05 -17.06
C THR A 88 -1.85 5.80 -16.79
N ILE A 89 -2.47 6.58 -15.88
CA ILE A 89 -3.90 6.45 -15.56
C ILE A 89 -4.78 6.87 -16.75
N ARG A 90 -4.43 7.94 -17.45
CA ARG A 90 -5.12 8.32 -18.70
C ARG A 90 -5.04 7.21 -19.75
N GLY A 91 -3.90 6.52 -19.83
CA GLY A 91 -3.76 5.34 -20.69
C GLY A 91 -4.74 4.24 -20.36
N ILE A 92 -4.92 3.90 -19.06
CA ILE A 92 -5.93 2.92 -18.60
C ILE A 92 -7.33 3.37 -19.02
N LEU A 93 -7.70 4.60 -18.69
CA LEU A 93 -9.03 5.15 -18.98
C LEU A 93 -9.33 5.19 -20.48
N ALA A 94 -8.36 5.57 -21.29
CA ALA A 94 -8.49 5.58 -22.76
C ALA A 94 -8.74 4.17 -23.33
N LYS A 95 -7.96 3.17 -22.86
CA LYS A 95 -8.11 1.76 -23.29
C LYS A 95 -9.50 1.20 -22.99
N CYS A 96 -10.11 1.59 -21.86
CA CYS A 96 -11.46 1.15 -21.53
C CYS A 96 -12.58 2.09 -22.07
N GLY A 97 -12.26 3.14 -22.79
CA GLY A 97 -13.24 4.11 -23.29
C GLY A 97 -14.00 4.83 -22.16
N VAL A 98 -13.34 5.16 -21.05
CA VAL A 98 -13.95 5.80 -19.88
C VAL A 98 -13.36 7.19 -19.69
N SER A 99 -14.23 8.20 -19.62
CA SER A 99 -13.79 9.59 -19.37
C SER A 99 -13.16 9.77 -18.00
N GLU A 100 -12.10 10.58 -17.91
CA GLU A 100 -11.46 11.00 -16.65
C GLU A 100 -12.47 11.62 -15.66
N ARG A 101 -13.53 12.25 -16.15
CA ARG A 101 -14.62 12.83 -15.33
C ARG A 101 -15.35 11.80 -14.49
N ARG A 102 -15.27 10.50 -14.82
CA ARG A 102 -15.84 9.39 -14.05
C ARG A 102 -15.04 9.03 -12.79
N LEU A 103 -13.82 9.53 -12.63
CA LEU A 103 -13.07 9.39 -11.37
C LEU A 103 -13.81 10.09 -10.22
N GLN A 104 -14.02 9.38 -9.10
CA GLN A 104 -14.75 9.89 -7.93
C GLN A 104 -13.90 9.90 -6.65
N CYS A 105 -12.56 9.90 -6.78
CA CYS A 105 -11.63 9.86 -5.63
C CYS A 105 -11.43 11.23 -4.93
N GLY A 106 -12.07 12.28 -5.42
CA GLY A 106 -11.85 13.65 -4.95
C GLY A 106 -10.69 14.33 -5.68
N PHE A 107 -10.58 15.63 -5.50
CA PHE A 107 -9.48 16.45 -6.06
C PHE A 107 -8.28 16.37 -5.12
N ASP A 108 -7.07 16.33 -5.68
CA ASP A 108 -5.85 16.38 -4.90
C ASP A 108 -4.71 16.98 -5.74
N LYS A 109 -3.62 17.37 -5.06
CA LYS A 109 -2.40 17.85 -5.68
C LYS A 109 -1.35 16.74 -5.75
N PRO A 110 -0.34 16.84 -6.63
CA PRO A 110 0.81 15.96 -6.55
C PRO A 110 1.46 16.00 -5.15
N LEU A 111 1.78 14.83 -4.60
CA LEU A 111 2.40 14.71 -3.27
C LEU A 111 3.90 15.08 -3.28
N GLU A 112 4.53 15.10 -4.46
CA GLU A 112 5.89 15.58 -4.63
C GLU A 112 5.89 17.08 -4.83
N GLN A 113 6.54 17.81 -3.92
CA GLN A 113 6.57 19.28 -3.94
C GLN A 113 7.04 19.87 -5.29
N PRO A 114 8.15 19.40 -5.91
CA PRO A 114 8.57 19.90 -7.23
C PRO A 114 7.53 19.69 -8.33
N SER A 115 6.80 18.58 -8.31
CA SER A 115 5.73 18.30 -9.27
C SER A 115 4.53 19.22 -9.08
N TYR A 116 4.20 19.55 -7.83
CA TYR A 116 3.13 20.50 -7.51
C TYR A 116 3.49 21.93 -7.92
N GLU A 117 4.70 22.39 -7.61
CA GLU A 117 5.21 23.70 -8.02
C GLU A 117 5.25 23.85 -9.54
N LYS A 118 5.69 22.80 -10.26
CA LYS A 118 5.62 22.77 -11.72
C LYS A 118 4.19 22.93 -12.22
N MET A 119 3.24 22.20 -11.62
CA MET A 119 1.82 22.31 -11.96
C MET A 119 1.31 23.75 -11.81
N LEU A 120 1.67 24.43 -10.71
CA LEU A 120 1.25 25.80 -10.46
C LEU A 120 1.88 26.79 -11.47
N ARG A 121 3.18 26.67 -11.77
CA ARG A 121 3.85 27.49 -12.78
C ARG A 121 3.24 27.35 -14.18
N GLU A 122 2.69 26.17 -14.48
CA GLU A 122 1.99 25.91 -15.75
C GLU A 122 0.51 26.32 -15.72
N GLY A 123 0.05 27.05 -14.69
CA GLY A 123 -1.34 27.47 -14.53
C GLY A 123 -2.34 26.33 -14.32
N ARG A 124 -1.87 25.10 -14.08
CA ARG A 124 -2.73 23.94 -13.87
C ARG A 124 -3.21 23.85 -12.43
N ARG A 125 -4.43 23.37 -12.25
CA ARG A 125 -5.05 23.18 -10.92
C ARG A 125 -5.04 21.70 -10.50
N PRO A 126 -5.05 21.41 -9.18
CA PRO A 126 -5.28 20.07 -8.65
C PRO A 126 -6.54 19.43 -9.26
N ALA A 127 -6.43 18.15 -9.60
CA ALA A 127 -7.50 17.41 -10.28
C ALA A 127 -7.69 16.02 -9.67
N ARG A 128 -8.82 15.39 -9.98
CA ARG A 128 -9.11 14.03 -9.49
C ARG A 128 -8.02 13.02 -9.89
N ILE A 129 -7.42 13.19 -11.06
CA ILE A 129 -6.37 12.30 -11.55
C ILE A 129 -5.08 12.41 -10.75
N ASN A 130 -4.83 13.53 -10.05
CA ASN A 130 -3.67 13.70 -9.18
C ASN A 130 -3.82 13.00 -7.82
N HIS A 131 -5.06 12.66 -7.42
CA HIS A 131 -5.31 11.96 -6.16
C HIS A 131 -4.56 10.62 -6.13
N ASN A 132 -3.89 10.32 -5.03
CA ASN A 132 -3.03 9.13 -4.85
C ASN A 132 -3.75 7.77 -5.03
N CYS A 133 -5.07 7.76 -5.09
CA CYS A 133 -5.90 6.59 -5.34
C CYS A 133 -6.46 6.52 -6.76
N SER A 134 -6.22 7.52 -7.63
CA SER A 134 -6.85 7.56 -8.96
C SER A 134 -6.51 6.35 -9.83
N GLY A 135 -5.32 5.74 -9.65
CA GLY A 135 -4.96 4.47 -10.28
C GLY A 135 -5.89 3.32 -9.89
N LYS A 136 -6.17 3.16 -8.58
CA LYS A 136 -7.17 2.20 -8.10
C LYS A 136 -8.56 2.49 -8.72
N HIS A 137 -8.98 3.75 -8.73
CA HIS A 137 -10.27 4.13 -9.30
C HIS A 137 -10.34 3.83 -10.81
N ALA A 138 -9.25 4.00 -11.55
CA ALA A 138 -9.18 3.60 -12.96
C ALA A 138 -9.34 2.07 -13.11
N GLY A 139 -8.72 1.27 -12.23
CA GLY A 139 -8.90 -0.18 -12.20
C GLY A 139 -10.33 -0.60 -11.88
N ILE A 140 -11.00 0.10 -10.94
CA ILE A 140 -12.43 -0.13 -10.66
C ILE A 140 -13.29 0.17 -11.90
N LEU A 141 -13.05 1.32 -12.53
CA LEU A 141 -13.78 1.72 -13.73
C LEU A 141 -13.56 0.75 -14.90
N ALA A 142 -12.33 0.26 -15.09
CA ALA A 142 -12.02 -0.75 -16.10
C ALA A 142 -12.79 -2.05 -15.84
N SER A 143 -12.74 -2.59 -14.61
CA SER A 143 -13.48 -3.80 -14.23
C SER A 143 -15.00 -3.60 -14.40
N SER A 144 -15.52 -2.47 -13.92
CA SER A 144 -16.94 -2.18 -13.97
C SER A 144 -17.44 -2.01 -15.39
N LYS A 145 -16.69 -1.34 -16.27
CA LYS A 145 -17.04 -1.18 -17.69
C LYS A 145 -17.07 -2.53 -18.40
N PHE A 146 -16.08 -3.37 -18.17
CA PHE A 146 -15.99 -4.70 -18.77
C PHE A 146 -17.13 -5.62 -18.35
N MET A 147 -17.49 -5.58 -17.05
CA MET A 147 -18.54 -6.42 -16.46
C MET A 147 -19.96 -5.84 -16.62
N GLY A 148 -20.12 -4.68 -17.24
CA GLY A 148 -21.42 -4.01 -17.33
C GLY A 148 -21.93 -3.47 -15.98
N TRP A 149 -21.08 -3.32 -14.97
CA TRP A 149 -21.48 -2.78 -13.67
C TRP A 149 -21.64 -1.25 -13.70
N PRO A 150 -22.53 -0.68 -12.85
CA PRO A 150 -22.85 0.75 -12.91
C PRO A 150 -21.65 1.64 -12.55
N LEU A 151 -21.13 2.43 -13.51
CA LEU A 151 -20.00 3.34 -13.30
C LEU A 151 -20.30 4.52 -12.37
N ALA A 152 -21.57 4.86 -12.16
CA ALA A 152 -21.95 6.02 -11.34
C ALA A 152 -21.89 5.74 -9.83
N THR A 153 -22.08 4.48 -9.43
CA THR A 153 -22.26 4.08 -8.03
C THR A 153 -21.10 3.24 -7.47
N TYR A 154 -19.96 3.19 -8.15
CA TYR A 154 -18.88 2.28 -7.77
C TYR A 154 -18.26 2.55 -6.38
N ARG A 155 -18.58 3.70 -5.74
CA ARG A 155 -18.18 3.96 -4.34
C ARG A 155 -19.09 3.29 -3.33
N SER A 156 -20.29 2.86 -3.72
CA SER A 156 -21.22 2.20 -2.80
C SER A 156 -20.68 0.86 -2.32
N ALA A 157 -20.81 0.57 -1.04
CA ALA A 157 -20.47 -0.75 -0.48
C ALA A 157 -21.31 -1.88 -1.09
N LYS A 158 -22.51 -1.57 -1.64
CA LYS A 158 -23.40 -2.53 -2.32
C LYS A 158 -22.97 -2.80 -3.77
N HIS A 159 -22.03 -2.02 -4.32
CA HIS A 159 -21.56 -2.21 -5.70
C HIS A 159 -20.85 -3.56 -5.88
N PRO A 160 -21.04 -4.28 -6.99
CA PRO A 160 -20.44 -5.62 -7.19
C PRO A 160 -18.94 -5.66 -6.97
N TRP A 161 -18.20 -4.64 -7.43
CA TRP A 161 -16.77 -4.53 -7.22
C TRP A 161 -16.39 -4.54 -5.73
N ASN A 162 -17.09 -3.75 -4.89
CA ASN A 162 -16.80 -3.67 -3.45
C ASN A 162 -17.23 -4.95 -2.69
N LYS A 163 -18.30 -5.60 -3.13
CA LYS A 163 -18.69 -6.93 -2.64
C LYS A 163 -17.57 -7.94 -2.94
N ARG A 164 -17.08 -7.96 -4.17
CA ARG A 164 -16.00 -8.86 -4.57
C ARG A 164 -14.71 -8.62 -3.81
N VAL A 165 -14.34 -7.36 -3.58
CA VAL A 165 -13.18 -7.03 -2.71
C VAL A 165 -13.34 -7.63 -1.32
N ARG A 166 -14.52 -7.55 -0.72
CA ARG A 166 -14.76 -8.10 0.62
C ARG A 166 -14.64 -9.63 0.63
N GLU A 167 -15.12 -10.31 -0.42
CA GLU A 167 -14.95 -11.76 -0.60
C GLU A 167 -13.46 -12.12 -0.77
N LEU A 168 -12.70 -11.36 -1.55
CA LEU A 168 -11.26 -11.57 -1.69
C LEU A 168 -10.53 -11.37 -0.35
N ILE A 169 -10.85 -10.33 0.42
CA ILE A 169 -10.28 -10.14 1.76
C ILE A 169 -10.64 -11.32 2.66
N SER A 170 -11.88 -11.80 2.63
CA SER A 170 -12.31 -13.01 3.35
C SER A 170 -11.43 -14.21 2.99
N LEU A 171 -11.22 -14.45 1.71
CA LEU A 171 -10.39 -15.55 1.21
C LEU A 171 -8.92 -15.45 1.66
N PHE A 172 -8.36 -14.25 1.71
CA PHE A 172 -6.97 -14.03 2.14
C PHE A 172 -6.78 -14.05 3.66
N THR A 173 -7.84 -13.78 4.45
CA THR A 173 -7.76 -13.64 5.92
C THR A 173 -8.44 -14.75 6.71
N ASP A 174 -9.25 -15.59 6.07
CA ASP A 174 -10.20 -16.56 6.68
C ASP A 174 -11.28 -15.90 7.57
N ILE A 175 -11.44 -14.59 7.53
CA ILE A 175 -12.55 -13.91 8.20
C ILE A 175 -13.78 -14.02 7.30
N PRO A 176 -14.92 -14.56 7.78
CA PRO A 176 -16.15 -14.60 7.00
C PRO A 176 -16.52 -13.21 6.45
N ALA A 177 -16.90 -13.13 5.17
CA ALA A 177 -17.11 -11.86 4.49
C ALA A 177 -18.14 -10.95 5.18
N GLU A 178 -19.18 -11.54 5.79
CA GLU A 178 -20.22 -10.84 6.55
C GLU A 178 -19.71 -10.25 7.87
N LYS A 179 -18.63 -10.80 8.44
CA LYS A 179 -17.96 -10.31 9.66
C LYS A 179 -16.93 -9.22 9.40
N ILE A 180 -16.56 -9.01 8.13
CA ILE A 180 -15.60 -7.96 7.77
C ILE A 180 -16.29 -6.60 7.83
N SER A 181 -15.90 -5.79 8.81
CA SER A 181 -16.39 -4.42 8.95
C SER A 181 -15.73 -3.48 7.93
N TYR A 182 -16.45 -2.43 7.56
CA TYR A 182 -15.95 -1.39 6.66
C TYR A 182 -16.49 -0.01 7.03
N ALA A 183 -15.79 1.02 6.61
CA ALA A 183 -16.20 2.43 6.68
C ALA A 183 -15.86 3.11 5.35
N VAL A 184 -16.05 4.42 5.25
CA VAL A 184 -15.66 5.19 4.06
C VAL A 184 -14.22 5.66 4.19
N ASP A 185 -13.37 5.34 3.20
CA ASP A 185 -11.98 5.85 3.11
C ASP A 185 -11.94 7.28 2.57
N GLY A 186 -10.82 7.97 2.73
CA GLY A 186 -10.58 9.32 2.23
C GLY A 186 -10.82 9.49 0.72
N CYS A 187 -10.70 8.42 -0.08
CA CYS A 187 -11.03 8.42 -1.50
C CYS A 187 -12.49 8.04 -1.82
N GLY A 188 -13.33 7.86 -0.80
CA GLY A 188 -14.74 7.53 -0.95
C GLY A 188 -15.08 6.06 -1.21
N ILE A 189 -14.07 5.16 -1.33
CA ILE A 189 -14.28 3.71 -1.44
C ILE A 189 -14.38 3.10 -0.03
N PRO A 190 -15.12 2.00 0.18
CA PRO A 190 -15.10 1.29 1.45
C PRO A 190 -13.68 0.90 1.89
N VAL A 191 -13.30 1.29 3.10
CA VAL A 191 -12.07 0.84 3.76
C VAL A 191 -12.40 -0.37 4.63
N ILE A 192 -11.62 -1.42 4.46
CA ILE A 192 -11.79 -2.70 5.16
C ILE A 192 -11.02 -2.68 6.48
N PHE A 193 -11.61 -3.27 7.52
CA PHE A 193 -10.97 -3.47 8.82
C PHE A 193 -10.66 -4.95 9.02
N THR A 194 -9.44 -5.22 9.45
CA THR A 194 -9.00 -6.56 9.85
C THR A 194 -8.12 -6.45 11.09
N PRO A 195 -8.05 -7.48 11.92
CA PRO A 195 -7.02 -7.54 12.95
C PRO A 195 -5.62 -7.55 12.32
N ILE A 196 -4.61 -7.10 13.06
CA ILE A 196 -3.24 -6.99 12.56
C ILE A 196 -2.68 -8.35 12.18
N LYS A 197 -2.97 -9.39 12.97
CA LYS A 197 -2.57 -10.77 12.66
C LYS A 197 -3.12 -11.22 11.30
N GLU A 198 -4.40 -11.02 11.04
CA GLU A 198 -5.05 -11.44 9.80
C GLU A 198 -4.57 -10.63 8.60
N SER A 199 -4.21 -9.35 8.81
CA SER A 199 -3.51 -8.57 7.77
C SER A 199 -2.15 -9.20 7.41
N ALA A 200 -1.39 -9.70 8.39
CA ALA A 200 -0.13 -10.41 8.13
C ALA A 200 -0.37 -11.76 7.42
N VAL A 201 -1.41 -12.52 7.82
CA VAL A 201 -1.81 -13.76 7.14
C VAL A 201 -2.17 -13.49 5.69
N ALA A 202 -2.95 -12.44 5.43
CA ALA A 202 -3.33 -12.08 4.06
C ALA A 202 -2.12 -11.82 3.16
N PHE A 203 -1.09 -11.15 3.68
CA PHE A 203 0.11 -10.88 2.91
C PHE A 203 1.05 -12.09 2.80
N ALA A 204 1.11 -12.98 3.80
CA ALA A 204 1.79 -14.27 3.70
C ALA A 204 1.22 -15.09 2.52
N ARG A 205 -0.09 -15.23 2.47
CA ARG A 205 -0.81 -15.93 1.38
C ARG A 205 -0.66 -15.24 0.03
N TYR A 206 -0.66 -13.91 0.01
CA TYR A 206 -0.43 -13.16 -1.23
C TYR A 206 0.98 -13.41 -1.79
N GLY A 207 1.98 -13.56 -0.91
CA GLY A 207 3.35 -13.90 -1.30
C GLY A 207 3.51 -15.32 -1.83
N THR A 208 2.58 -16.24 -1.48
CA THR A 208 2.58 -17.65 -1.88
C THR A 208 1.14 -18.04 -2.27
N PRO A 209 0.67 -17.59 -3.44
CA PRO A 209 -0.74 -17.71 -3.81
C PRO A 209 -1.14 -19.08 -4.39
N ASP A 210 -0.32 -20.13 -4.22
CA ASP A 210 -0.48 -21.42 -4.89
C ASP A 210 -1.75 -22.18 -4.48
N SER A 211 -2.25 -21.93 -3.26
CA SER A 211 -3.49 -22.55 -2.75
C SER A 211 -4.78 -21.89 -3.29
N PHE A 212 -4.68 -20.77 -4.00
CA PHE A 212 -5.87 -20.08 -4.52
C PHE A 212 -6.28 -20.58 -5.90
N PRO A 213 -7.57 -20.41 -6.28
CA PRO A 213 -8.05 -20.66 -7.64
C PRO A 213 -7.21 -19.95 -8.69
N GLY A 214 -7.05 -20.59 -9.86
CA GLY A 214 -6.18 -20.13 -10.95
C GLY A 214 -6.26 -18.63 -11.29
N PRO A 215 -7.46 -18.04 -11.46
CA PRO A 215 -7.57 -16.60 -11.75
C PRO A 215 -6.99 -15.71 -10.65
N ILE A 216 -7.21 -16.04 -9.38
CA ILE A 216 -6.70 -15.28 -8.23
C ILE A 216 -5.18 -15.47 -8.10
N ARG A 217 -4.72 -16.74 -8.18
CA ARG A 217 -3.29 -17.06 -8.17
C ARG A 217 -2.53 -16.30 -9.26
N ASN A 218 -2.99 -16.41 -10.50
CA ASN A 218 -2.35 -15.73 -11.64
C ASN A 218 -2.41 -14.19 -11.50
N GLY A 219 -3.52 -13.67 -11.00
CA GLY A 219 -3.67 -12.24 -10.69
C GLY A 219 -2.65 -11.77 -9.66
N ALA A 220 -2.48 -12.50 -8.55
CA ALA A 220 -1.52 -12.18 -7.48
C ALA A 220 -0.08 -12.19 -8.01
N LEU A 221 0.30 -13.19 -8.78
CA LEU A 221 1.62 -13.29 -9.41
C LEU A 221 1.88 -12.11 -10.37
N ARG A 222 0.89 -11.75 -11.22
CA ARG A 222 1.00 -10.63 -12.16
C ARG A 222 1.13 -9.28 -11.46
N ILE A 223 0.34 -9.02 -10.42
CA ILE A 223 0.46 -7.79 -9.61
C ILE A 223 1.81 -7.74 -8.90
N THR A 224 2.25 -8.84 -8.28
CA THR A 224 3.55 -8.93 -7.62
C THR A 224 4.70 -8.62 -8.58
N ALA A 225 4.69 -9.21 -9.77
CA ALA A 225 5.67 -8.93 -10.81
C ALA A 225 5.62 -7.46 -11.28
N ALA A 226 4.41 -6.91 -11.46
CA ALA A 226 4.21 -5.53 -11.91
C ALA A 226 4.76 -4.50 -10.91
N VAL A 227 4.48 -4.67 -9.61
CA VAL A 227 4.95 -3.71 -8.58
C VAL A 227 6.45 -3.80 -8.35
N ASN A 228 7.05 -4.99 -8.43
CA ASN A 228 8.50 -5.18 -8.35
C ASN A 228 9.22 -4.56 -9.56
N ARG A 229 8.69 -4.76 -10.78
CA ARG A 229 9.28 -4.21 -12.01
C ARG A 229 9.09 -2.70 -12.14
N HIS A 230 8.00 -2.15 -11.60
CA HIS A 230 7.64 -0.73 -11.74
C HIS A 230 7.36 -0.06 -10.38
N PRO A 231 8.31 -0.06 -9.43
CA PRO A 231 8.08 0.40 -8.06
C PRO A 231 7.77 1.92 -7.98
N VAL A 232 8.28 2.72 -8.91
CA VAL A 232 7.97 4.15 -8.98
C VAL A 232 6.51 4.38 -9.37
N HIS A 233 5.94 3.56 -10.26
CA HIS A 233 4.50 3.62 -10.59
C HIS A 233 3.63 3.18 -9.41
N ASN A 234 4.12 2.26 -8.57
CA ASN A 234 3.41 1.78 -7.39
C ASN A 234 3.35 2.79 -6.24
N SER A 235 4.34 3.67 -6.13
CA SER A 235 4.48 4.54 -4.96
C SER A 235 4.87 5.98 -5.37
N GLY A 236 6.11 6.18 -5.79
CA GLY A 236 6.74 7.46 -6.13
C GLY A 236 8.23 7.39 -5.81
N ARG A 237 9.03 8.21 -6.51
CA ARG A 237 10.50 8.14 -6.42
C ARG A 237 11.07 8.29 -5.01
N PRO A 238 10.62 9.26 -4.17
CA PRO A 238 11.25 9.50 -2.87
C PRO A 238 10.76 8.54 -1.76
N ARG A 239 9.74 7.71 -2.03
CA ARG A 239 9.06 6.95 -0.98
C ARG A 239 9.78 5.66 -0.63
N PHE A 240 9.67 5.27 0.65
CA PHE A 240 10.25 4.06 1.21
C PHE A 240 9.96 2.81 0.38
N LEU A 241 8.69 2.60 0.01
CA LEU A 241 8.27 1.41 -0.73
C LEU A 241 8.98 1.27 -2.08
N ALA A 242 9.18 2.38 -2.82
CA ALA A 242 9.92 2.34 -4.09
C ALA A 242 11.40 1.99 -3.88
N HIS A 243 12.00 2.48 -2.79
CA HIS A 243 13.38 2.15 -2.42
C HIS A 243 13.51 0.70 -1.94
N LEU A 244 12.54 0.20 -1.16
CA LEU A 244 12.52 -1.19 -0.70
C LEU A 244 12.54 -2.16 -1.88
N TYR A 245 11.62 -2.01 -2.84
CA TYR A 245 11.58 -2.85 -4.04
C TYR A 245 12.88 -2.79 -4.88
N LYS A 246 13.52 -1.61 -4.95
CA LYS A 246 14.80 -1.47 -5.66
C LYS A 246 15.98 -2.11 -4.92
N ALA A 247 15.98 -2.03 -3.58
CA ALA A 247 17.05 -2.58 -2.76
C ALA A 247 16.99 -4.11 -2.69
N VAL A 248 15.75 -4.67 -2.72
CA VAL A 248 15.46 -6.09 -2.53
C VAL A 248 14.48 -6.58 -3.61
N PRO A 249 14.89 -6.64 -4.88
CA PRO A 249 13.99 -6.96 -5.99
C PRO A 249 13.44 -8.40 -5.88
N ASN A 250 12.18 -8.57 -6.26
CA ASN A 250 11.48 -9.86 -6.35
C ASN A 250 11.45 -10.70 -5.06
N ARG A 251 11.67 -10.10 -3.90
CA ARG A 251 11.60 -10.81 -2.62
C ARG A 251 10.28 -10.58 -1.90
N PHE A 252 9.63 -9.47 -2.13
CA PHE A 252 8.44 -9.07 -1.38
C PHE A 252 7.28 -8.65 -2.28
N ILE A 253 6.07 -8.88 -1.77
CA ILE A 253 4.91 -8.08 -2.08
C ILE A 253 4.62 -7.20 -0.86
N ALA A 254 4.66 -5.89 -0.99
CA ALA A 254 4.50 -4.98 0.13
C ALA A 254 3.61 -3.80 -0.24
N LYS A 255 2.90 -3.27 0.75
CA LYS A 255 2.08 -2.07 0.57
C LYS A 255 1.93 -1.27 1.86
N GLU A 256 2.18 0.02 1.74
CA GLU A 256 1.90 1.01 2.77
C GLU A 256 0.43 1.44 2.76
N GLY A 257 -0.13 1.66 3.92
CA GLY A 257 -1.45 2.27 4.13
C GLY A 257 -1.35 3.61 4.84
N GLY A 258 -2.40 4.40 4.76
CA GLY A 258 -2.50 5.64 5.54
C GLY A 258 -2.49 5.36 7.05
N GLN A 259 -2.11 6.37 7.83
CA GLN A 259 -2.10 6.30 9.29
C GLN A 259 -1.14 5.22 9.85
N GLY A 260 0.04 5.07 9.23
CA GLY A 260 1.09 4.21 9.76
C GLY A 260 0.83 2.71 9.64
N VAL A 261 0.10 2.27 8.61
CA VAL A 261 -0.07 0.85 8.27
C VAL A 261 0.97 0.45 7.23
N PHE A 262 1.54 -0.73 7.41
CA PHE A 262 2.40 -1.36 6.41
C PHE A 262 2.21 -2.88 6.47
N CYS A 263 2.04 -3.50 5.30
CA CYS A 263 1.94 -4.96 5.18
C CYS A 263 2.92 -5.45 4.11
N LEU A 264 3.46 -6.66 4.35
CA LEU A 264 4.45 -7.30 3.49
C LEU A 264 4.27 -8.81 3.51
N GLY A 265 4.36 -9.44 2.34
CA GLY A 265 4.47 -10.90 2.17
C GLY A 265 5.81 -11.25 1.53
N VAL A 266 6.48 -12.27 2.03
CA VAL A 266 7.70 -12.82 1.45
C VAL A 266 7.32 -13.78 0.33
N ILE A 267 7.85 -13.54 -0.86
CA ILE A 267 7.51 -14.35 -2.04
C ILE A 267 8.10 -15.76 -1.86
N GLY A 268 7.22 -16.77 -1.95
CA GLY A 268 7.61 -18.18 -1.87
C GLY A 268 7.82 -18.75 -0.46
N GLU A 269 7.59 -17.97 0.62
CA GLU A 269 7.90 -18.44 1.98
C GLU A 269 6.69 -18.60 2.93
N GLU A 270 5.46 -18.38 2.47
CA GLU A 270 4.27 -18.31 3.34
C GLU A 270 4.49 -17.44 4.60
N MET A 271 5.27 -16.38 4.47
CA MET A 271 5.62 -15.48 5.56
C MET A 271 5.07 -14.08 5.30
N GLY A 272 4.45 -13.49 6.32
CA GLY A 272 3.86 -12.14 6.22
C GLY A 272 4.10 -11.31 7.47
N LEU A 273 4.12 -10.01 7.26
CA LEU A 273 4.30 -8.97 8.28
C LEU A 273 3.19 -7.94 8.12
N ALA A 274 2.56 -7.57 9.22
CA ALA A 274 1.72 -6.38 9.29
C ALA A 274 2.10 -5.51 10.48
N ILE A 275 2.13 -4.21 10.25
CA ILE A 275 2.49 -3.19 11.23
C ILE A 275 1.40 -2.13 11.30
N LYS A 276 1.16 -1.62 12.51
CA LYS A 276 0.35 -0.44 12.76
C LYS A 276 1.04 0.48 13.76
N THR A 277 1.35 1.70 13.36
CA THR A 277 1.70 2.79 14.27
C THR A 277 0.42 3.30 14.95
N LEU A 278 0.35 3.26 16.27
CA LEU A 278 -0.91 3.51 17.00
C LEU A 278 -1.38 4.97 16.90
N ASP A 279 -0.48 5.91 16.96
CA ASP A 279 -0.72 7.34 16.82
C ASP A 279 -0.78 7.82 15.34
N GLY A 280 -0.58 6.87 14.40
CA GLY A 280 -0.69 7.14 12.98
C GLY A 280 0.61 7.63 12.35
N ARG A 281 0.50 8.58 11.42
CA ARG A 281 1.62 9.15 10.65
C ARG A 281 1.92 10.56 11.13
N ASN A 282 3.18 10.87 11.35
CA ASN A 282 3.63 12.26 11.45
C ASN A 282 3.79 12.85 10.03
N TYR A 283 3.52 14.14 9.85
CA TYR A 283 3.62 14.82 8.55
C TYR A 283 5.05 14.86 7.99
N ALA A 284 6.07 14.86 8.87
CA ALA A 284 7.47 14.99 8.49
C ALA A 284 8.14 13.64 8.18
N TYR A 285 7.69 12.53 8.80
CA TYR A 285 8.30 11.20 8.68
C TYR A 285 7.29 10.08 8.98
N ASN A 286 7.65 8.85 8.64
CA ASN A 286 6.82 7.68 8.88
C ASN A 286 7.50 6.75 9.91
N PRO A 287 7.01 6.67 11.15
CA PRO A 287 7.62 5.84 12.20
C PRO A 287 7.65 4.33 11.86
N TYR A 288 6.78 3.87 10.95
CA TYR A 288 6.81 2.48 10.52
C TYR A 288 8.06 2.12 9.69
N GLU A 289 8.72 3.08 9.02
CA GLU A 289 9.85 2.80 8.12
C GLU A 289 11.05 2.16 8.87
N PRO A 290 11.58 2.77 9.96
CA PRO A 290 12.63 2.14 10.75
C PRO A 290 12.15 0.84 11.42
N ALA A 291 10.88 0.74 11.84
CA ALA A 291 10.33 -0.48 12.42
C ALA A 291 10.25 -1.63 11.42
N VAL A 292 9.84 -1.38 10.17
CA VAL A 292 9.87 -2.38 9.09
C VAL A 292 11.29 -2.90 8.88
N LEU A 293 12.27 -2.00 8.73
CA LEU A 293 13.66 -2.39 8.49
C LEU A 293 14.25 -3.16 9.67
N TYR A 294 13.92 -2.77 10.90
CA TYR A 294 14.29 -3.52 12.10
C TYR A 294 13.75 -4.95 12.09
N LEU A 295 12.46 -5.13 11.74
CA LEU A 295 11.84 -6.46 11.67
C LEU A 295 12.41 -7.30 10.51
N LEU A 296 12.65 -6.69 9.35
CA LEU A 296 13.29 -7.40 8.22
C LEU A 296 14.70 -7.88 8.57
N GLU A 297 15.49 -7.06 9.29
CA GLU A 297 16.82 -7.42 9.78
C GLU A 297 16.73 -8.53 10.84
N ARG A 298 15.85 -8.40 11.83
CA ARG A 298 15.64 -9.36 12.93
C ARG A 298 15.27 -10.75 12.43
N HIS A 299 14.48 -10.83 11.34
CA HIS A 299 14.04 -12.10 10.76
C HIS A 299 14.93 -12.59 9.61
N GLY A 300 16.09 -11.96 9.37
CA GLY A 300 17.01 -12.38 8.31
C GLY A 300 16.49 -12.16 6.89
N LEU A 301 15.47 -11.32 6.71
CA LEU A 301 14.81 -11.08 5.43
C LEU A 301 15.51 -10.03 4.56
N ILE A 302 16.50 -9.33 5.08
CA ILE A 302 17.30 -8.33 4.38
C ILE A 302 18.78 -8.50 4.72
N LYS A 303 19.62 -8.46 3.69
CA LYS A 303 21.08 -8.57 3.85
C LYS A 303 21.67 -7.22 4.27
N PRO A 304 22.83 -7.20 4.98
CA PRO A 304 23.48 -5.94 5.39
C PRO A 304 23.75 -4.99 4.22
N ALA A 305 24.13 -5.49 3.05
CA ALA A 305 24.37 -4.68 1.85
C ALA A 305 23.10 -4.03 1.31
N GLU A 306 21.95 -4.73 1.37
CA GLU A 306 20.64 -4.22 0.98
C GLU A 306 20.15 -3.18 1.98
N LEU A 307 20.34 -3.44 3.28
CA LEU A 307 19.98 -2.53 4.36
C LEU A 307 20.75 -1.20 4.29
N ARG A 308 22.04 -1.23 3.89
CA ARG A 308 22.82 0.00 3.65
C ARG A 308 22.19 0.90 2.60
N LYS A 309 21.60 0.35 1.53
CA LYS A 309 20.86 1.13 0.49
C LYS A 309 19.63 1.82 1.04
N LEU A 310 19.11 1.38 2.18
CA LEU A 310 17.92 1.90 2.86
C LEU A 310 18.25 2.72 4.12
N GLY A 311 19.51 3.10 4.32
CA GLY A 311 20.01 3.76 5.54
C GLY A 311 19.20 4.99 5.95
N LYS A 312 18.78 5.82 4.99
CA LYS A 312 17.95 7.01 5.25
C LYS A 312 16.56 6.71 5.82
N PHE A 313 16.06 5.47 5.66
CA PHE A 313 14.79 5.01 6.23
C PHE A 313 14.98 4.21 7.52
N ARG A 314 16.20 3.67 7.75
CA ARG A 314 16.54 2.99 8.99
C ARG A 314 16.68 3.97 10.14
N ARG A 315 17.23 5.15 9.86
CA ARG A 315 17.38 6.25 10.81
C ARG A 315 17.02 7.59 10.13
N PRO A 316 15.71 7.83 9.87
CA PRO A 316 15.28 9.02 9.15
C PRO A 316 15.72 10.29 9.85
N PRO A 317 16.36 11.25 9.15
CA PRO A 317 16.77 12.52 9.75
C PRO A 317 15.56 13.40 10.01
N ILE A 318 15.57 14.11 11.12
CA ILE A 318 14.65 15.20 11.43
C ILE A 318 15.35 16.48 10.99
N LEU A 319 14.72 17.21 10.07
CA LEU A 319 15.30 18.43 9.50
C LEU A 319 14.61 19.68 10.07
N ASN A 320 15.40 20.74 10.27
CA ASN A 320 14.86 22.07 10.54
C ASN A 320 14.46 22.78 9.22
N SER A 321 13.96 24.02 9.33
CA SER A 321 13.56 24.85 8.17
C SER A 321 14.73 25.19 7.23
N ARG A 322 15.95 25.14 7.71
CA ARG A 322 17.19 25.32 6.93
C ARG A 322 17.69 24.04 6.28
N LYS A 323 16.93 22.92 6.43
CA LYS A 323 17.29 21.57 5.97
C LYS A 323 18.53 20.98 6.64
N GLU A 324 18.90 21.48 7.81
CA GLU A 324 19.96 20.92 8.65
C GLU A 324 19.40 19.76 9.48
N THR A 325 20.20 18.69 9.65
CA THR A 325 19.79 17.53 10.48
C THR A 325 19.92 17.93 11.96
N VAL A 326 18.80 17.96 12.67
CA VAL A 326 18.71 18.31 14.09
C VAL A 326 18.37 17.12 14.98
N GLY A 327 18.12 15.96 14.38
CA GLY A 327 17.79 14.73 15.10
C GLY A 327 17.49 13.58 14.14
N TYR A 328 17.03 12.47 14.72
CA TYR A 328 16.72 11.25 13.97
C TYR A 328 15.57 10.49 14.62
N LEU A 329 14.83 9.73 13.79
CA LEU A 329 14.00 8.64 14.28
C LEU A 329 14.84 7.38 14.50
N GLN A 330 14.53 6.64 15.56
CA GLN A 330 15.18 5.34 15.83
C GLN A 330 14.27 4.39 16.58
N VAL A 331 14.44 3.09 16.33
CA VAL A 331 13.79 2.02 17.10
C VAL A 331 14.48 1.90 18.46
N VAL A 332 13.67 1.85 19.53
CA VAL A 332 14.14 1.51 20.88
C VAL A 332 13.79 0.06 21.13
N LYS A 333 14.77 -0.70 21.61
CA LYS A 333 14.65 -2.11 21.99
C LYS A 333 14.03 -2.27 23.37
#